data_7a62f1912ae5e0d80ff220ea3054632b
#
_entry.id   7a62f1912ae5e0d80ff220ea3054632b
#
_cell.length_a   1.000
_cell.length_b   1.000
_cell.length_c   1.000
_cell.angle_alpha   90.00
_cell.angle_beta   90.00
_cell.angle_gamma   90.00
#
_symmetry.space_group_name_H-M   'P 1'
#
loop_
_entity.id
_entity.type
_entity.pdbx_description
1 polymer ?
#
loop_
_entity_poly.entity_id
_entity_poly.type
_entity_poly.pdbx_seq_one_letter_code
_entity_poly.pdbx_strand_id
1 'polypeptide(L)'
;LRAEFCIRAGDENYEAFPWECSLQMALILTENALECRYLVTNRDQAPMPFGIGLHPWFLLPEGTEKVRLRLPAETYFETTPDLLPTGRRLPVTEMPGHDLRRFTDVAALDLDTVFETQGRDVTLRYADRGYDLVISVTPDFLDSVVFTAFNRGMEKTGYRAFCVESQTCCTDAINLSEEGLADSGLMVLAPGGTKEGGVVYRFEMKKGGEG
;
A
#
# COMPACT_ATOMS: atom_id res chain seq x y z
N LEU A 1 -17.85 1.08 10.45
CA LEU A 1 -18.43 1.38 9.15
C LEU A 1 -18.31 0.15 8.27
N ARG A 2 -19.38 -0.13 7.50
CA ARG A 2 -19.33 -1.17 6.46
C ARG A 2 -19.91 -0.62 5.17
N ALA A 3 -19.32 -1.03 4.04
CA ALA A 3 -19.80 -0.71 2.70
C ALA A 3 -19.67 -1.93 1.80
N GLU A 4 -20.56 -2.06 0.83
CA GLU A 4 -20.45 -3.05 -0.23
C GLU A 4 -20.54 -2.34 -1.58
N PHE A 5 -19.60 -2.67 -2.45
CA PHE A 5 -19.53 -2.22 -3.83
C PHE A 5 -19.74 -3.42 -4.74
N CYS A 6 -20.49 -3.24 -5.80
CA CYS A 6 -20.73 -4.30 -6.79
C CYS A 6 -20.43 -3.77 -8.18
N ILE A 7 -19.90 -4.64 -9.03
CA ILE A 7 -19.86 -4.46 -10.47
C ILE A 7 -20.75 -5.54 -11.08
N ARG A 8 -21.67 -5.12 -11.96
CA ARG A 8 -22.59 -6.00 -12.68
C ARG A 8 -22.55 -5.71 -14.16
N ALA A 9 -22.89 -6.68 -14.98
CA ALA A 9 -23.03 -6.46 -16.41
C ALA A 9 -23.96 -5.28 -16.69
N GLY A 10 -23.47 -4.30 -17.49
CA GLY A 10 -24.18 -3.07 -17.82
C GLY A 10 -23.92 -1.89 -16.88
N ASP A 11 -23.15 -2.04 -15.80
CA ASP A 11 -22.66 -0.93 -15.00
C ASP A 11 -21.59 -0.16 -15.76
N GLU A 12 -21.44 1.13 -15.48
CA GLU A 12 -20.41 2.00 -16.10
C GLU A 12 -18.98 1.44 -15.95
N ASN A 13 -18.67 0.87 -14.77
CA ASN A 13 -17.36 0.31 -14.49
C ASN A 13 -17.11 -1.06 -15.12
N TYR A 14 -18.16 -1.72 -15.65
CA TYR A 14 -18.03 -3.06 -16.22
C TYR A 14 -17.19 -3.10 -17.49
N GLU A 15 -17.15 -1.99 -18.25
CA GLU A 15 -16.30 -1.89 -19.46
C GLU A 15 -14.82 -1.91 -19.12
N ALA A 16 -14.44 -1.27 -18.00
CA ALA A 16 -13.06 -1.19 -17.55
C ALA A 16 -12.61 -2.44 -16.76
N PHE A 17 -13.56 -3.11 -16.10
CA PHE A 17 -13.32 -4.34 -15.33
C PHE A 17 -14.46 -5.34 -15.62
N PRO A 18 -14.35 -6.16 -16.69
CA PRO A 18 -15.46 -6.95 -17.23
C PRO A 18 -15.70 -8.26 -16.47
N TRP A 19 -15.82 -8.17 -15.15
CA TRP A 19 -16.24 -9.27 -14.28
C TRP A 19 -17.31 -8.79 -13.31
N GLU A 20 -18.35 -9.61 -13.13
CA GLU A 20 -19.30 -9.37 -12.06
C GLU A 20 -18.66 -9.74 -10.72
N CYS A 21 -18.65 -8.80 -9.80
CA CYS A 21 -18.03 -9.01 -8.49
C CYS A 21 -18.64 -8.16 -7.38
N SER A 22 -18.32 -8.47 -6.15
CA SER A 22 -18.56 -7.59 -5.02
C SER A 22 -17.31 -7.42 -4.16
N LEU A 23 -17.15 -6.21 -3.64
CA LEU A 23 -16.16 -5.84 -2.64
C LEU A 23 -16.89 -5.36 -1.38
N GLN A 24 -16.75 -6.07 -0.30
CA GLN A 24 -17.18 -5.61 1.02
C GLN A 24 -15.99 -5.01 1.76
N MET A 25 -16.17 -3.81 2.30
CA MET A 25 -15.18 -3.12 3.14
C MET A 25 -15.73 -2.92 4.54
N ALA A 26 -14.91 -3.17 5.55
CA ALA A 26 -15.21 -2.87 6.94
C ALA A 26 -14.09 -2.02 7.57
N LEU A 27 -14.45 -0.87 8.12
CA LEU A 27 -13.57 -0.04 8.94
C LEU A 27 -13.97 -0.20 10.39
N ILE A 28 -13.05 -0.69 11.20
CA ILE A 28 -13.25 -0.99 12.62
C ILE A 28 -12.28 -0.14 13.43
N LEU A 29 -12.82 0.82 14.16
CA LEU A 29 -12.03 1.68 15.05
C LEU A 29 -12.05 1.10 16.46
N THR A 30 -10.89 0.93 17.04
CA THR A 30 -10.67 0.56 18.44
C THR A 30 -9.99 1.71 19.20
N GLU A 31 -9.64 1.50 20.46
CA GLU A 31 -8.96 2.52 21.28
C GLU A 31 -7.63 3.00 20.65
N ASN A 32 -6.87 2.08 20.05
CA ASN A 32 -5.54 2.36 19.53
C ASN A 32 -5.29 1.87 18.10
N ALA A 33 -6.32 1.43 17.37
CA ALA A 33 -6.14 0.95 16.01
C ALA A 33 -7.36 1.24 15.11
N LEU A 34 -7.06 1.39 13.82
CA LEU A 34 -8.03 1.32 12.74
C LEU A 34 -7.74 0.05 11.92
N GLU A 35 -8.70 -0.87 11.86
CA GLU A 35 -8.65 -2.02 10.97
C GLU A 35 -9.45 -1.73 9.70
N CYS A 36 -8.84 -1.99 8.55
CA CYS A 36 -9.47 -1.99 7.24
C CYS A 36 -9.53 -3.45 6.75
N ARG A 37 -10.71 -4.06 6.74
CA ARG A 37 -10.91 -5.42 6.25
C ARG A 37 -11.64 -5.39 4.91
N TYR A 38 -11.28 -6.31 4.03
CA TYR A 38 -12.00 -6.51 2.78
C TYR A 38 -12.43 -7.96 2.59
N LEU A 39 -13.48 -8.14 1.79
CA LEU A 39 -13.90 -9.41 1.23
C LEU A 39 -14.28 -9.17 -0.23
N VAL A 40 -13.52 -9.79 -1.15
CA VAL A 40 -13.83 -9.82 -2.58
C VAL A 40 -14.53 -11.13 -2.91
N THR A 41 -15.57 -11.06 -3.73
CA THR A 41 -16.29 -12.23 -4.26
C THR A 41 -16.37 -12.13 -5.78
N ASN A 42 -15.86 -13.13 -6.47
CA ASN A 42 -16.13 -13.32 -7.89
C ASN A 42 -17.56 -13.83 -8.08
N ARG A 43 -18.42 -13.04 -8.70
CA ARG A 43 -19.82 -13.40 -9.02
C ARG A 43 -20.01 -13.79 -10.48
N ASP A 44 -18.94 -13.74 -11.26
CA ASP A 44 -18.90 -14.11 -12.67
C ASP A 44 -18.77 -15.62 -12.86
N GLN A 45 -18.99 -16.08 -14.09
CA GLN A 45 -18.79 -17.47 -14.50
C GLN A 45 -17.35 -17.74 -14.98
N ALA A 46 -16.53 -16.70 -15.14
CA ALA A 46 -15.14 -16.78 -15.53
C ALA A 46 -14.18 -16.55 -14.33
N PRO A 47 -12.97 -17.07 -14.37
CA PRO A 47 -11.92 -16.69 -13.41
C PRO A 47 -11.68 -15.18 -13.47
N MET A 48 -11.63 -14.53 -12.31
CA MET A 48 -11.49 -13.07 -12.17
C MET A 48 -10.12 -12.72 -11.60
N PRO A 49 -9.26 -12.04 -12.37
CA PRO A 49 -8.04 -11.45 -11.82
C PRO A 49 -8.36 -10.25 -10.95
N PHE A 50 -7.64 -10.07 -9.85
CA PHE A 50 -7.79 -8.88 -9.01
C PHE A 50 -6.57 -8.62 -8.15
N GLY A 51 -6.45 -7.37 -7.70
CA GLY A 51 -5.57 -6.93 -6.63
C GLY A 51 -6.26 -5.85 -5.81
N ILE A 52 -5.80 -5.65 -4.59
CA ILE A 52 -6.28 -4.58 -3.70
C ILE A 52 -5.09 -3.78 -3.18
N GLY A 53 -5.24 -2.46 -3.21
CA GLY A 53 -4.35 -1.52 -2.56
C GLY A 53 -5.14 -0.54 -1.69
N LEU A 54 -4.58 -0.16 -0.56
CA LEU A 54 -5.09 0.94 0.25
C LEU A 54 -4.16 2.14 0.11
N HIS A 55 -4.73 3.32 -0.16
CA HIS A 55 -3.98 4.55 -0.43
C HIS A 55 -4.20 5.60 0.69
N PRO A 56 -3.72 5.32 1.91
CA PRO A 56 -3.84 6.26 3.02
C PRO A 56 -2.86 7.42 2.85
N TRP A 57 -3.30 8.60 3.27
CA TRP A 57 -2.47 9.79 3.35
C TRP A 57 -2.08 10.04 4.80
N PHE A 58 -0.78 10.13 5.05
CA PHE A 58 -0.23 10.43 6.37
C PHE A 58 0.24 11.87 6.41
N LEU A 59 -0.11 12.55 7.48
CA LEU A 59 0.30 13.94 7.67
C LEU A 59 1.81 14.01 7.94
N LEU A 60 2.50 14.88 7.21
CA LEU A 60 3.85 15.32 7.51
C LEU A 60 3.77 16.68 8.22
N PRO A 61 4.00 16.75 9.54
CA PRO A 61 3.90 17.98 10.31
C PRO A 61 4.82 19.07 9.78
N GLU A 62 4.46 20.32 9.99
CA GLU A 62 5.31 21.47 9.68
C GLU A 62 6.33 21.71 10.80
N GLY A 63 7.39 22.44 10.44
CA GLY A 63 8.40 22.87 11.40
C GLY A 63 9.45 21.81 11.71
N THR A 64 9.78 21.66 12.99
CA THR A 64 10.84 20.76 13.46
C THR A 64 10.38 19.33 13.73
N GLU A 65 9.07 19.07 13.74
CA GLU A 65 8.53 17.72 13.94
C GLU A 65 8.98 16.79 12.81
N LYS A 66 9.52 15.63 13.19
CA LYS A 66 10.03 14.65 12.24
C LYS A 66 9.18 13.39 12.24
N VAL A 67 8.83 12.96 11.05
CA VAL A 67 8.29 11.62 10.81
C VAL A 67 9.38 10.76 10.18
N ARG A 68 9.65 9.60 10.79
CA ARG A 68 10.61 8.65 10.25
C ARG A 68 9.90 7.38 9.82
N LEU A 69 10.21 6.92 8.62
CA LEU A 69 9.72 5.68 8.04
C LEU A 69 10.75 4.57 8.24
N ARG A 70 10.28 3.39 8.66
CA ARG A 70 11.00 2.12 8.54
C ARG A 70 10.14 1.16 7.74
N LEU A 71 10.68 0.69 6.62
CA LEU A 71 10.03 -0.23 5.69
C LEU A 71 10.98 -1.39 5.42
N PRO A 72 10.65 -2.63 5.88
CA PRO A 72 11.56 -3.77 5.87
C PRO A 72 11.52 -4.53 4.54
N ALA A 73 11.81 -3.84 3.42
CA ALA A 73 11.96 -4.45 2.11
C ALA A 73 13.43 -4.72 1.79
N GLU A 74 13.71 -5.81 1.09
CA GLU A 74 15.05 -6.11 0.56
C GLU A 74 15.20 -5.66 -0.89
N THR A 75 14.08 -5.54 -1.60
CA THR A 75 14.01 -5.18 -3.02
C THR A 75 12.90 -4.15 -3.27
N TYR A 76 13.05 -3.46 -4.38
CA TYR A 76 12.05 -2.57 -4.96
C TYR A 76 11.93 -2.80 -6.46
N PHE A 77 10.80 -2.42 -7.05
CA PHE A 77 10.60 -2.57 -8.49
C PHE A 77 11.31 -1.47 -9.26
N GLU A 78 12.08 -1.86 -10.27
CA GLU A 78 12.56 -0.93 -11.29
C GLU A 78 11.37 -0.43 -12.11
N THR A 79 11.31 0.87 -12.38
CA THR A 79 10.25 1.48 -13.17
C THR A 79 10.78 2.18 -14.41
N THR A 80 9.93 2.26 -15.43
CA THR A 80 10.13 3.16 -16.58
C THR A 80 9.99 4.64 -16.15
N PRO A 81 10.33 5.60 -17.01
CA PRO A 81 10.07 7.03 -16.77
C PRO A 81 8.59 7.35 -16.49
N ASP A 82 7.66 6.52 -17.01
CA ASP A 82 6.21 6.66 -16.78
C ASP A 82 5.75 5.92 -15.51
N LEU A 83 6.68 5.50 -14.64
CA LEU A 83 6.45 4.83 -13.37
C LEU A 83 5.80 3.43 -13.48
N LEU A 84 5.84 2.82 -14.66
CA LEU A 84 5.40 1.43 -14.84
C LEU A 84 6.53 0.47 -14.46
N PRO A 85 6.28 -0.56 -13.63
CA PRO A 85 7.28 -1.57 -13.31
C PRO A 85 7.76 -2.32 -14.55
N THR A 86 9.07 -2.54 -14.66
CA THR A 86 9.69 -3.32 -15.76
C THR A 86 9.65 -4.82 -15.50
N GLY A 87 9.14 -5.25 -14.35
CA GLY A 87 9.22 -6.63 -13.86
C GLY A 87 10.55 -6.96 -13.16
N ARG A 88 11.57 -6.11 -13.25
CA ARG A 88 12.85 -6.30 -12.54
C ARG A 88 12.76 -5.80 -11.10
N ARG A 89 13.41 -6.55 -10.19
CA ARG A 89 13.61 -6.15 -8.80
C ARG A 89 15.06 -5.72 -8.61
N LEU A 90 15.25 -4.59 -7.97
CA LEU A 90 16.55 -4.09 -7.59
C LEU A 90 16.72 -4.16 -6.07
N PRO A 91 17.90 -4.49 -5.56
CA PRO A 91 18.13 -4.50 -4.12
C PRO A 91 18.06 -3.08 -3.55
N VAL A 92 17.45 -2.90 -2.37
CA VAL A 92 17.33 -1.58 -1.73
C VAL A 92 18.69 -0.96 -1.38
N THR A 93 19.75 -1.76 -1.34
CA THR A 93 21.13 -1.28 -1.16
C THR A 93 21.66 -0.49 -2.36
N GLU A 94 21.03 -0.64 -3.52
CA GLU A 94 21.38 0.13 -4.73
C GLU A 94 20.55 1.40 -4.88
N MET A 95 19.55 1.60 -4.00
CA MET A 95 18.74 2.81 -4.01
C MET A 95 19.57 4.02 -3.54
N PRO A 96 19.69 5.08 -4.36
CA PRO A 96 20.46 6.24 -3.98
C PRO A 96 19.94 6.91 -2.71
N GLY A 97 20.80 7.03 -1.71
CA GLY A 97 20.60 7.92 -0.58
C GLY A 97 19.79 7.37 0.60
N HIS A 98 19.05 6.25 0.46
CA HIS A 98 18.11 5.84 1.51
C HIS A 98 18.05 4.32 1.70
N ASP A 99 18.32 3.86 2.91
CA ASP A 99 18.04 2.49 3.36
C ASP A 99 16.83 2.49 4.29
N LEU A 100 15.63 2.27 3.73
CA LEU A 100 14.37 2.31 4.48
C LEU A 100 14.21 1.14 5.47
N ARG A 101 15.09 0.16 5.49
CA ARG A 101 15.13 -0.85 6.56
C ARG A 101 15.49 -0.24 7.92
N ARG A 102 16.02 0.99 7.91
CA ARG A 102 16.29 1.82 9.07
C ARG A 102 15.33 3.02 9.09
N PHE A 103 15.11 3.57 10.28
CA PHE A 103 14.31 4.78 10.41
C PHE A 103 14.93 5.96 9.65
N THR A 104 14.31 6.34 8.55
CA THR A 104 14.73 7.42 7.66
C THR A 104 13.74 8.57 7.74
N ASP A 105 14.22 9.81 7.77
CA ASP A 105 13.37 11.00 7.80
C ASP A 105 12.57 11.11 6.50
N VAL A 106 11.24 11.10 6.59
CA VAL A 106 10.35 11.16 5.43
C VAL A 106 10.56 12.45 4.63
N ALA A 107 10.87 13.56 5.29
CA ALA A 107 11.10 14.84 4.62
C ALA A 107 12.34 14.84 3.70
N ALA A 108 13.25 13.89 3.87
CA ALA A 108 14.43 13.73 3.02
C ALA A 108 14.19 12.81 1.81
N LEU A 109 13.01 12.19 1.70
CA LEU A 109 12.68 11.25 0.64
C LEU A 109 12.09 11.96 -0.58
N ASP A 110 12.40 11.45 -1.77
CA ASP A 110 11.72 11.78 -3.03
C ASP A 110 11.39 10.45 -3.74
N LEU A 111 10.28 9.85 -3.35
CA LEU A 111 9.89 8.51 -3.75
C LEU A 111 8.51 8.49 -4.40
N ASP A 112 8.37 7.61 -5.36
CA ASP A 112 7.15 7.08 -5.93
C ASP A 112 7.50 5.65 -6.36
N THR A 113 7.61 4.76 -5.36
CA THR A 113 8.33 3.50 -5.54
C THR A 113 7.60 2.36 -4.85
N VAL A 114 7.49 1.24 -5.56
CA VAL A 114 6.94 -0.02 -5.07
C VAL A 114 8.05 -0.86 -4.42
N PHE A 115 7.87 -1.22 -3.17
CA PHE A 115 8.78 -2.05 -2.38
C PHE A 115 8.15 -3.41 -2.06
N GLU A 116 8.93 -4.49 -2.15
CA GLU A 116 8.49 -5.83 -1.75
C GLU A 116 8.59 -6.00 -0.23
N THR A 117 7.50 -5.72 0.47
CA THR A 117 7.43 -5.85 1.93
C THR A 117 7.10 -7.25 2.41
N GLN A 118 6.50 -8.08 1.56
CA GLN A 118 6.17 -9.48 1.81
C GLN A 118 5.39 -9.70 3.14
N GLY A 119 4.37 -8.89 3.38
CA GLY A 119 3.54 -8.98 4.58
C GLY A 119 4.18 -8.47 5.87
N ARG A 120 5.36 -7.86 5.79
CA ARG A 120 6.06 -7.34 6.98
C ARG A 120 5.53 -5.98 7.41
N ASP A 121 5.52 -5.74 8.71
CA ASP A 121 5.05 -4.48 9.30
C ASP A 121 5.90 -3.29 8.87
N VAL A 122 5.23 -2.22 8.44
CA VAL A 122 5.84 -0.91 8.20
C VAL A 122 5.62 -0.02 9.41
N THR A 123 6.59 0.80 9.79
CA THR A 123 6.49 1.67 10.96
C THR A 123 6.73 3.13 10.60
N LEU A 124 5.80 3.98 10.98
CA LEU A 124 5.94 5.43 10.97
C LEU A 124 6.17 5.93 12.40
N ARG A 125 7.29 6.58 12.64
CA ARG A 125 7.65 7.14 13.95
C ARG A 125 7.37 8.62 13.99
N TYR A 126 6.44 9.03 14.84
CA TYR A 126 6.14 10.42 15.19
C TYR A 126 6.81 10.74 16.54
N ALA A 127 8.15 10.93 16.49
CA ALA A 127 8.97 11.02 17.70
C ALA A 127 8.54 12.15 18.64
N ASP A 128 8.26 13.34 18.08
CA ASP A 128 7.86 14.51 18.86
C ASP A 128 6.45 14.40 19.45
N ARG A 129 5.65 13.45 18.94
CA ARG A 129 4.31 13.11 19.46
C ARG A 129 4.29 11.89 20.37
N GLY A 130 5.44 11.23 20.53
CA GLY A 130 5.63 10.12 21.46
C GLY A 130 4.94 8.81 21.05
N TYR A 131 4.69 8.57 19.75
CA TYR A 131 4.10 7.30 19.28
C TYR A 131 4.74 6.80 17.97
N ASP A 132 4.64 5.50 17.79
CA ASP A 132 4.83 4.85 16.50
C ASP A 132 3.45 4.44 15.94
N LEU A 133 3.25 4.60 14.64
CA LEU A 133 2.14 4.01 13.90
C LEU A 133 2.67 2.78 13.18
N VAL A 134 2.20 1.61 13.57
CA VAL A 134 2.55 0.33 12.96
C VAL A 134 1.46 -0.06 11.97
N ILE A 135 1.85 -0.30 10.73
CA ILE A 135 1.00 -0.77 9.64
C ILE A 135 1.26 -2.26 9.49
N SER A 136 0.32 -3.08 9.96
CA SER A 136 0.36 -4.54 9.85
C SER A 136 -0.65 -4.99 8.80
N VAL A 137 -0.30 -6.03 8.04
CA VAL A 137 -1.10 -6.49 6.91
C VAL A 137 -1.33 -8.00 7.00
N THR A 138 -2.37 -8.49 6.32
CA THR A 138 -2.51 -9.94 6.09
C THR A 138 -1.45 -10.41 5.08
N PRO A 139 -1.07 -11.71 5.08
CA PRO A 139 0.07 -12.23 4.29
C PRO A 139 -0.05 -12.06 2.77
N ASP A 140 -1.23 -11.76 2.26
CA ASP A 140 -1.50 -11.50 0.86
C ASP A 140 -1.09 -10.09 0.38
N PHE A 141 -0.78 -9.17 1.30
CA PHE A 141 -0.20 -7.88 0.94
C PHE A 141 1.31 -8.02 0.79
N LEU A 142 1.75 -8.12 -0.45
CA LEU A 142 3.15 -8.41 -0.77
C LEU A 142 3.99 -7.15 -0.90
N ASP A 143 3.35 -6.04 -1.29
CA ASP A 143 4.02 -4.81 -1.68
C ASP A 143 3.55 -3.61 -0.86
N SER A 144 4.40 -2.57 -0.85
CA SER A 144 4.04 -1.26 -0.34
C SER A 144 4.60 -0.17 -1.24
N VAL A 145 3.76 0.77 -1.67
CA VAL A 145 4.23 1.98 -2.34
C VAL A 145 4.56 3.04 -1.29
N VAL A 146 5.69 3.69 -1.47
CA VAL A 146 6.00 4.93 -0.77
C VAL A 146 5.93 6.07 -1.75
N PHE A 147 5.01 7.01 -1.52
CA PHE A 147 4.81 8.19 -2.34
C PHE A 147 4.96 9.46 -1.52
N THR A 148 5.95 10.29 -1.87
CA THR A 148 6.27 11.55 -1.19
C THR A 148 5.77 12.74 -2.01
N ALA A 149 4.45 12.90 -2.05
CA ALA A 149 3.74 13.87 -2.88
C ALA A 149 4.17 15.33 -2.65
N PHE A 150 4.62 15.66 -1.43
CA PHE A 150 5.05 17.02 -1.09
C PHE A 150 6.28 17.50 -1.89
N ASN A 151 7.11 16.57 -2.41
CA ASN A 151 8.24 16.90 -3.28
C ASN A 151 7.87 16.92 -4.78
N ARG A 152 6.59 16.63 -5.13
CA ARG A 152 6.13 16.48 -6.52
C ARG A 152 5.01 17.45 -6.90
N GLY A 153 5.08 18.69 -6.40
CA GLY A 153 4.17 19.77 -6.81
C GLY A 153 2.89 19.90 -6.00
N MET A 154 2.66 19.07 -4.98
CA MET A 154 1.57 19.26 -4.03
C MET A 154 1.84 20.35 -2.99
N GLU A 155 3.04 20.90 -2.96
CA GLU A 155 3.42 22.07 -2.13
C GLU A 155 2.47 23.26 -2.34
N LYS A 156 1.92 23.40 -3.55
CA LYS A 156 0.98 24.47 -3.91
C LYS A 156 -0.38 24.35 -3.22
N THR A 157 -0.71 23.17 -2.70
CA THR A 157 -1.99 22.93 -2.01
C THR A 157 -1.94 23.25 -0.53
N GLY A 158 -0.75 23.52 0.05
CA GLY A 158 -0.54 23.69 1.47
C GLY A 158 -0.59 22.39 2.28
N TYR A 159 -0.84 21.26 1.64
CA TYR A 159 -0.84 19.96 2.30
C TYR A 159 0.55 19.32 2.26
N ARG A 160 1.08 19.02 3.44
CA ARG A 160 2.27 18.19 3.58
C ARG A 160 1.85 16.80 3.99
N ALA A 161 1.76 15.90 3.03
CA ALA A 161 1.33 14.53 3.24
C ALA A 161 2.14 13.58 2.35
N PHE A 162 2.22 12.33 2.75
CA PHE A 162 2.85 11.24 2.02
C PHE A 162 2.01 9.98 2.15
N CYS A 163 2.26 8.99 1.30
CA CYS A 163 1.56 7.72 1.35
C CYS A 163 2.50 6.58 1.67
N VAL A 164 1.97 5.58 2.37
CA VAL A 164 2.50 4.23 2.48
C VAL A 164 1.33 3.31 2.17
N GLU A 165 1.34 2.76 0.97
CA GLU A 165 0.21 2.08 0.38
C GLU A 165 0.47 0.58 0.40
N SER A 166 -0.22 -0.14 1.26
CA SER A 166 -0.15 -1.60 1.25
C SER A 166 -0.94 -2.16 0.08
N GLN A 167 -0.30 -3.03 -0.72
CA GLN A 167 -0.87 -3.61 -1.95
C GLN A 167 -0.68 -5.12 -1.96
N THR A 168 -1.67 -5.84 -2.51
CA THR A 168 -1.59 -7.30 -2.66
C THR A 168 -0.81 -7.71 -3.91
N CYS A 169 -0.67 -6.82 -4.87
CA CYS A 169 0.10 -7.02 -6.09
C CYS A 169 0.80 -5.72 -6.47
N CYS A 170 1.84 -5.80 -7.28
CA CYS A 170 2.54 -4.61 -7.77
C CYS A 170 1.66 -3.79 -8.73
N THR A 171 2.06 -2.55 -8.97
CA THR A 171 1.49 -1.73 -10.04
C THR A 171 1.61 -2.47 -11.37
N ASP A 172 0.58 -2.36 -12.22
CA ASP A 172 0.52 -2.99 -13.55
C ASP A 172 0.57 -4.54 -13.55
N ALA A 173 0.19 -5.17 -12.45
CA ALA A 173 0.31 -6.61 -12.24
C ALA A 173 -0.42 -7.45 -13.31
N ILE A 174 -1.52 -6.97 -13.88
CA ILE A 174 -2.28 -7.68 -14.93
C ILE A 174 -1.44 -7.81 -16.18
N ASN A 175 -0.89 -6.70 -16.70
CA ASN A 175 -0.07 -6.72 -17.91
C ASN A 175 1.22 -7.51 -17.69
N LEU A 176 1.88 -7.32 -16.55
CA LEU A 176 3.07 -8.09 -16.18
C LEU A 176 2.81 -9.60 -16.14
N SER A 177 1.64 -10.01 -15.63
CA SER A 177 1.25 -11.41 -15.59
C SER A 177 0.97 -11.97 -16.99
N GLU A 178 0.35 -11.18 -17.89
CA GLU A 178 0.11 -11.57 -19.28
C GLU A 178 1.42 -11.70 -20.08
N GLU A 179 2.41 -10.88 -19.77
CA GLU A 179 3.76 -10.95 -20.33
C GLU A 179 4.58 -12.14 -19.79
N GLY A 180 4.01 -12.91 -18.86
CA GLY A 180 4.64 -14.08 -18.25
C GLY A 180 5.69 -13.73 -17.19
N LEU A 181 5.69 -12.49 -16.69
CA LEU A 181 6.51 -12.11 -15.55
C LEU A 181 5.86 -12.68 -14.29
N ALA A 182 6.42 -13.78 -13.80
CA ALA A 182 6.02 -14.38 -12.54
C ALA A 182 6.22 -13.39 -11.39
N ASP A 183 5.44 -13.55 -10.32
CA ASP A 183 5.55 -12.81 -9.07
C ASP A 183 5.05 -11.35 -9.11
N SER A 184 4.08 -11.03 -9.99
CA SER A 184 3.35 -9.76 -9.93
C SER A 184 2.46 -9.62 -8.70
N GLY A 185 2.18 -10.73 -7.98
CA GLY A 185 1.25 -10.79 -6.87
C GLY A 185 -0.23 -10.82 -7.30
N LEU A 186 -0.52 -10.84 -8.61
CA LEU A 186 -1.88 -10.90 -9.13
C LEU A 186 -2.61 -12.15 -8.62
N MET A 187 -3.76 -11.96 -8.01
CA MET A 187 -4.64 -13.03 -7.57
C MET A 187 -5.70 -13.33 -8.62
N VAL A 188 -6.11 -14.61 -8.73
CA VAL A 188 -7.21 -15.03 -9.60
C VAL A 188 -8.22 -15.80 -8.79
N LEU A 189 -9.47 -15.34 -8.75
CA LEU A 189 -10.59 -16.04 -8.10
C LEU A 189 -11.35 -16.86 -9.12
N ALA A 190 -11.55 -18.15 -8.81
CA ALA A 190 -12.48 -18.99 -9.56
C ALA A 190 -13.93 -18.46 -9.44
N PRO A 191 -14.85 -18.84 -10.34
CA PRO A 191 -16.27 -18.54 -10.21
C PRO A 191 -16.82 -18.87 -8.82
N GLY A 192 -17.50 -17.93 -8.19
CA GLY A 192 -18.00 -18.03 -6.81
C GLY A 192 -16.93 -17.97 -5.72
N GLY A 193 -15.64 -17.87 -6.09
CA GLY A 193 -14.55 -17.78 -5.14
C GLY A 193 -14.54 -16.47 -4.36
N THR A 194 -13.98 -16.52 -3.15
CA THR A 194 -13.84 -15.36 -2.26
C THR A 194 -12.40 -15.22 -1.77
N LYS A 195 -12.01 -13.98 -1.47
CA LYS A 195 -10.76 -13.66 -0.79
C LYS A 195 -10.99 -12.57 0.23
N GLU A 196 -10.50 -12.80 1.44
CA GLU A 196 -10.51 -11.78 2.50
C GLU A 196 -9.09 -11.42 2.93
N GLY A 197 -8.97 -10.24 3.49
CA GLY A 197 -7.72 -9.74 4.04
C GLY A 197 -7.90 -8.36 4.66
N GLY A 198 -6.79 -7.73 5.02
CA GLY A 198 -6.88 -6.40 5.59
C GLY A 198 -5.56 -5.80 6.05
N VAL A 199 -5.67 -4.53 6.46
CA VAL A 199 -4.59 -3.71 6.98
C VAL A 199 -5.00 -3.15 8.34
N VAL A 200 -4.10 -3.18 9.30
CA VAL A 200 -4.28 -2.61 10.64
C VAL A 200 -3.30 -1.47 10.84
N TYR A 201 -3.81 -0.30 11.11
CA TYR A 201 -3.04 0.88 11.52
C TYR A 201 -3.11 1.01 13.03
N ARG A 202 -2.04 0.62 13.74
CA ARG A 202 -2.01 0.60 15.22
C ARG A 202 -1.08 1.68 15.78
N PHE A 203 -1.61 2.47 16.72
CA PHE A 203 -0.83 3.45 17.48
C PHE A 203 -0.20 2.78 18.70
N GLU A 204 1.12 2.90 18.82
CA GLU A 204 1.91 2.38 19.93
C GLU A 204 2.58 3.55 20.66
N MET A 205 2.04 3.88 21.84
CA MET A 205 2.63 4.95 22.67
C MET A 205 3.99 4.53 23.19
N LYS A 206 4.98 5.40 23.02
CA LYS A 206 6.31 5.18 23.60
C LYS A 206 6.31 5.55 25.06
N LYS A 207 6.78 4.64 25.90
CA LYS A 207 7.12 4.98 27.29
C LYS A 207 8.25 6.00 27.22
N GLY A 208 8.05 7.19 27.80
CA GLY A 208 9.04 8.25 27.81
C GLY A 208 10.39 7.74 28.33
N GLY A 209 11.44 7.81 27.49
CA GLY A 209 12.79 7.48 27.92
C GLY A 209 13.72 6.79 26.91
N GLU A 210 13.34 6.64 25.63
CA GLU A 210 14.32 6.19 24.65
C GLU A 210 14.36 7.18 23.48
N GLY A 211 15.33 8.11 23.59
CA GLY A 211 15.68 9.11 22.58
C GLY A 211 16.62 8.55 21.51
#